data_dbd32c49e84ec15c2a9b635cb1a26678
#
_entry.id   dbd32c49e84ec15c2a9b635cb1a26678
#
_cell.length_a   1.000
_cell.length_b   1.000
_cell.length_c   1.000
_cell.angle_alpha   90.00
_cell.angle_beta   90.00
_cell.angle_gamma   90.00
#
_symmetry.space_group_name_H-M   'P 1'
#
loop_
_entity.id
_entity.type
_entity.pdbx_description
1 polymer ?
#
loop_
_entity_poly.entity_id
_entity_poly.type
_entity_poly.pdbx_seq_one_letter_code
_entity_poly.pdbx_strand_id
1 'polypeptide(L)'
;MSDYKNYLANQVMMGKMNRREFIGRTVAAGVALSSASTLFATSAEAQEPKKGGHLKLGLEGGSATDSKDPGKNLSQVTFVSSHNWGDLLVESDPFTGAPVPSLAESWEPSKDAVTWTFKIRSGVKFHNGKDLTVDDVVATLKRHSDEKSESGALGVMKSIKDIKADGGNLVVTLNEGNADMPLLLSAYHLVIQPNGGLDDPEAGIGTGPYKMMSWEPGVRATYEKFPEYWRTDRGFVDSVEIIVMNDATARMAALSSGQVHFINRVDPKTVGMLKRAPNVEILSTSGRGHYVFIMHCNTAPFDNNDLRLALKYAMDRETMVKKILGGYGKVGNDFPINSTYALFPEGIEQRSYDPDKAAFHYKKSGHDGSVLLRTSEVAFPGAVDAAVLYQESAKKAGINIEVKREPGDGYWTNVWNVQPFSTSYWGGRPTQDQMYSTAYLSTADWNDTRFKRPDFDKLLLQARSELDEAKRKELYHAMAMMVRDEGGVILPMFNDFVNASSKKVKGYVHDIGNDMSNGYVATRVWLDA
;
A
#
# COMPACT_ATOMS: atom_id res chain seq x y z
N MET A 1 -14.07 3.23 -11.49
CA MET A 1 -14.40 2.60 -12.79
C MET A 1 -13.83 3.36 -14.01
N SER A 2 -13.87 4.69 -14.06
CA SER A 2 -13.26 5.46 -15.18
C SER A 2 -11.75 5.21 -15.32
N ASP A 3 -11.02 5.21 -14.20
CA ASP A 3 -9.56 5.09 -14.19
C ASP A 3 -9.07 3.71 -14.64
N TYR A 4 -9.79 2.65 -14.26
CA TYR A 4 -9.48 1.29 -14.75
C TYR A 4 -9.72 1.13 -16.25
N LYS A 5 -10.79 1.75 -16.76
CA LYS A 5 -11.06 1.76 -18.20
C LYS A 5 -9.97 2.51 -18.97
N ASN A 6 -9.54 3.66 -18.47
CA ASN A 6 -8.45 4.44 -19.07
C ASN A 6 -7.12 3.68 -19.03
N TYR A 7 -6.84 2.95 -17.94
CA TYR A 7 -5.68 2.07 -17.86
C TYR A 7 -5.72 0.95 -18.90
N LEU A 8 -6.85 0.22 -18.99
CA LEU A 8 -7.01 -0.84 -20.00
C LEU A 8 -6.89 -0.27 -21.43
N ALA A 9 -7.42 0.94 -21.65
CA ALA A 9 -7.29 1.68 -22.91
C ALA A 9 -5.82 1.95 -23.24
N ASN A 10 -5.05 2.43 -22.28
CA ASN A 10 -3.61 2.67 -22.43
C ASN A 10 -2.84 1.37 -22.73
N GLN A 11 -3.20 0.24 -22.08
CA GLN A 11 -2.58 -1.06 -22.37
C GLN A 11 -2.84 -1.52 -23.83
N VAL A 12 -4.04 -1.25 -24.34
CA VAL A 12 -4.38 -1.54 -25.75
C VAL A 12 -3.55 -0.68 -26.70
N MET A 13 -3.45 0.64 -26.45
CA MET A 13 -2.67 1.56 -27.26
C MET A 13 -1.18 1.21 -27.31
N MET A 14 -0.64 0.76 -26.19
CA MET A 14 0.75 0.30 -26.08
C MET A 14 0.99 -1.08 -26.72
N GLY A 15 -0.03 -1.69 -27.32
CA GLY A 15 0.07 -3.04 -27.91
C GLY A 15 0.23 -4.18 -26.90
N LYS A 16 0.02 -3.89 -25.61
CA LYS A 16 0.18 -4.85 -24.50
C LYS A 16 -1.06 -5.66 -24.19
N MET A 17 -2.20 -5.26 -24.75
CA MET A 17 -3.48 -5.93 -24.55
C MET A 17 -4.20 -6.04 -25.88
N ASN A 18 -4.58 -7.26 -26.26
CA ASN A 18 -5.39 -7.47 -27.45
C ASN A 18 -6.88 -7.20 -27.16
N ARG A 19 -7.67 -7.10 -28.24
CA ARG A 19 -9.12 -6.83 -28.16
C ARG A 19 -9.85 -7.81 -27.24
N ARG A 20 -9.50 -9.09 -27.28
CA ARG A 20 -10.17 -10.14 -26.50
C ARG A 20 -9.89 -9.97 -25.00
N GLU A 21 -8.65 -9.70 -24.65
CA GLU A 21 -8.24 -9.44 -23.27
C GLU A 21 -8.86 -8.15 -22.71
N PHE A 22 -8.88 -7.08 -23.51
CA PHE A 22 -9.53 -5.82 -23.12
C PHE A 22 -11.01 -6.02 -22.85
N ILE A 23 -11.73 -6.67 -23.77
CA ILE A 23 -13.16 -6.94 -23.61
C ILE A 23 -13.39 -7.84 -22.39
N GLY A 24 -12.61 -8.91 -22.23
CA GLY A 24 -12.70 -9.82 -21.09
C GLY A 24 -12.54 -9.11 -19.74
N ARG A 25 -11.49 -8.29 -19.59
CA ARG A 25 -11.22 -7.52 -18.35
C ARG A 25 -12.26 -6.43 -18.12
N THR A 26 -12.73 -5.78 -19.18
CA THR A 26 -13.74 -4.72 -19.09
C THR A 26 -15.12 -5.29 -18.70
N VAL A 27 -15.47 -6.46 -19.22
CA VAL A 27 -16.71 -7.18 -18.84
C VAL A 27 -16.61 -7.72 -17.41
N ALA A 28 -15.47 -8.29 -17.02
CA ALA A 28 -15.21 -8.70 -15.64
C ALA A 28 -15.34 -7.53 -14.63
N ALA A 29 -15.05 -6.30 -15.07
CA ALA A 29 -15.26 -5.08 -14.31
C ALA A 29 -16.71 -4.54 -14.39
N GLY A 30 -17.69 -5.35 -14.84
CA GLY A 30 -19.11 -5.01 -14.83
C GLY A 30 -19.60 -4.15 -16.01
N VAL A 31 -18.87 -4.10 -17.11
CA VAL A 31 -19.28 -3.37 -18.33
C VAL A 31 -19.97 -4.32 -19.31
N ALA A 32 -21.13 -3.93 -19.82
CA ALA A 32 -21.84 -4.73 -20.83
C ALA A 32 -20.97 -4.96 -22.09
N LEU A 33 -21.06 -6.14 -22.70
CA LEU A 33 -20.23 -6.56 -23.84
C LEU A 33 -20.27 -5.58 -25.02
N SER A 34 -21.43 -5.02 -25.31
CA SER A 34 -21.62 -4.01 -26.36
C SER A 34 -20.86 -2.70 -26.05
N SER A 35 -20.91 -2.26 -24.79
CA SER A 35 -20.20 -1.06 -24.32
C SER A 35 -18.69 -1.28 -24.24
N ALA A 36 -18.22 -2.51 -23.94
CA ALA A 36 -16.80 -2.85 -23.94
C ALA A 36 -16.18 -2.78 -25.34
N SER A 37 -16.92 -3.18 -26.35
CA SER A 37 -16.47 -3.10 -27.75
C SER A 37 -16.40 -1.65 -28.28
N THR A 38 -17.33 -0.80 -27.86
CA THR A 38 -17.31 0.64 -28.17
C THR A 38 -16.18 1.34 -27.42
N LEU A 39 -15.94 0.98 -26.16
CA LEU A 39 -14.82 1.48 -25.35
C LEU A 39 -13.47 1.10 -25.95
N PHE A 40 -13.34 -0.08 -26.55
CA PHE A 40 -12.12 -0.47 -27.26
C PHE A 40 -11.84 0.45 -28.45
N ALA A 41 -12.87 0.79 -29.23
CA ALA A 41 -12.74 1.69 -30.37
C ALA A 41 -12.39 3.13 -29.97
N THR A 42 -13.01 3.65 -28.88
CA THR A 42 -12.70 4.99 -28.33
C THR A 42 -11.37 5.02 -27.56
N SER A 43 -10.90 3.88 -27.09
CA SER A 43 -9.58 3.76 -26.42
C SER A 43 -8.42 3.95 -27.41
N ALA A 44 -8.66 3.73 -28.70
CA ALA A 44 -7.68 4.02 -29.75
C ALA A 44 -7.47 5.54 -29.97
N GLU A 45 -8.35 6.39 -29.39
CA GLU A 45 -8.22 7.86 -29.39
C GLU A 45 -7.62 8.40 -28.09
N ALA A 46 -7.27 7.53 -27.11
CA ALA A 46 -6.61 8.00 -25.88
C ALA A 46 -5.25 8.63 -26.22
N GLN A 47 -4.92 9.67 -25.51
CA GLN A 47 -3.76 10.53 -25.77
C GLN A 47 -2.46 9.72 -25.72
N GLU A 48 -1.75 9.60 -26.84
CA GLU A 48 -0.43 8.96 -26.87
C GLU A 48 0.54 9.63 -25.89
N PRO A 49 1.33 8.87 -25.13
CA PRO A 49 2.32 9.43 -24.23
C PRO A 49 3.31 10.33 -24.99
N LYS A 50 3.41 11.58 -24.59
CA LYS A 50 4.39 12.51 -25.14
C LYS A 50 5.76 12.22 -24.54
N LYS A 51 6.80 12.25 -25.39
CA LYS A 51 8.19 12.12 -24.95
C LYS A 51 8.80 13.50 -24.73
N GLY A 52 9.70 13.59 -23.75
CA GLY A 52 10.46 14.81 -23.50
C GLY A 52 9.99 15.59 -22.28
N GLY A 53 10.74 16.63 -21.96
CA GLY A 53 10.47 17.52 -20.85
C GLY A 53 11.17 17.15 -19.54
N HIS A 54 11.06 18.06 -18.56
CA HIS A 54 11.68 17.95 -17.25
C HIS A 54 10.60 17.91 -16.17
N LEU A 55 10.43 16.77 -15.51
CA LEU A 55 9.43 16.55 -14.46
C LEU A 55 10.01 16.91 -13.08
N LYS A 56 9.30 17.78 -12.35
CA LYS A 56 9.67 18.17 -10.98
C LYS A 56 8.63 17.68 -9.97
N LEU A 57 9.08 16.93 -8.97
CA LEU A 57 8.26 16.39 -7.88
C LEU A 57 8.64 17.09 -6.58
N GLY A 58 7.68 17.69 -5.88
CA GLY A 58 7.84 18.24 -4.53
C GLY A 58 7.33 17.24 -3.51
N LEU A 59 8.23 16.55 -2.81
CA LEU A 59 7.85 15.41 -1.96
C LEU A 59 8.11 15.67 -0.48
N GLU A 60 7.16 15.25 0.35
CA GLU A 60 7.32 15.10 1.79
C GLU A 60 7.95 13.75 2.13
N GLY A 61 8.62 13.71 3.28
CA GLY A 61 9.13 12.49 3.91
C GLY A 61 10.62 12.27 3.70
N GLY A 62 11.33 13.23 3.10
CA GLY A 62 12.78 13.14 2.97
C GLY A 62 13.54 13.63 4.21
N SER A 63 14.70 13.04 4.46
CA SER A 63 15.58 13.30 5.60
C SER A 63 17.04 13.35 5.18
N ALA A 64 17.87 14.08 5.93
CA ALA A 64 19.33 14.10 5.77
C ALA A 64 19.99 12.72 6.01
N THR A 65 19.24 11.78 6.60
CA THR A 65 19.69 10.40 6.83
C THR A 65 19.19 9.42 5.78
N ASP A 66 18.50 9.89 4.73
CA ASP A 66 18.04 9.03 3.64
C ASP A 66 19.23 8.39 2.91
N SER A 67 19.13 7.08 2.66
CA SER A 67 20.13 6.28 1.95
C SER A 67 19.69 5.97 0.53
N LYS A 68 20.65 5.76 -0.37
CA LYS A 68 20.40 5.21 -1.72
C LYS A 68 20.31 3.69 -1.72
N ASP A 69 20.77 3.02 -0.64
CA ASP A 69 20.61 1.57 -0.49
C ASP A 69 19.10 1.24 -0.41
N PRO A 70 18.55 0.47 -1.38
CA PRO A 70 17.14 0.11 -1.36
C PRO A 70 16.73 -0.65 -0.09
N GLY A 71 17.63 -1.42 0.49
CA GLY A 71 17.41 -2.12 1.76
C GLY A 71 17.06 -1.18 2.93
N LYS A 72 17.49 0.08 2.85
CA LYS A 72 17.27 1.12 3.87
C LYS A 72 16.18 2.13 3.49
N ASN A 73 15.35 1.85 2.50
CA ASN A 73 14.24 2.72 2.11
C ASN A 73 13.21 2.82 3.23
N LEU A 74 13.10 4.01 3.84
CA LEU A 74 12.17 4.28 4.95
C LEU A 74 11.19 5.42 4.64
N SER A 75 11.47 6.22 3.61
CA SER A 75 10.69 7.42 3.28
C SER A 75 10.04 7.34 1.90
N GLN A 76 8.99 8.14 1.67
CA GLN A 76 8.37 8.24 0.35
C GLN A 76 9.36 8.75 -0.71
N VAL A 77 10.32 9.60 -0.32
CA VAL A 77 11.34 10.12 -1.22
C VAL A 77 12.29 9.02 -1.70
N THR A 78 12.82 8.20 -0.77
CA THR A 78 13.71 7.08 -1.13
C THR A 78 12.97 6.00 -1.91
N PHE A 79 11.71 5.75 -1.60
CA PHE A 79 10.85 4.82 -2.30
C PHE A 79 10.62 5.23 -3.76
N VAL A 80 10.20 6.48 -4.02
CA VAL A 80 10.04 7.01 -5.39
C VAL A 80 11.39 7.06 -6.11
N SER A 81 12.45 7.46 -5.41
CA SER A 81 13.81 7.49 -5.94
C SER A 81 14.24 6.14 -6.50
N SER A 82 14.11 5.07 -5.71
CA SER A 82 14.56 3.73 -6.10
C SER A 82 13.84 3.20 -7.34
N HIS A 83 12.55 3.53 -7.52
CA HIS A 83 11.78 3.16 -8.71
C HIS A 83 12.14 3.96 -9.97
N ASN A 84 12.85 5.09 -9.83
CA ASN A 84 13.37 5.81 -11.00
C ASN A 84 14.57 5.08 -11.62
N TRP A 85 15.48 4.57 -10.78
CA TRP A 85 16.72 3.98 -11.26
C TRP A 85 16.74 2.45 -11.22
N GLY A 86 15.75 1.78 -10.61
CA GLY A 86 15.75 0.33 -10.49
C GLY A 86 14.40 -0.30 -10.76
N ASP A 87 14.43 -1.57 -11.14
CA ASP A 87 13.26 -2.43 -11.30
C ASP A 87 13.28 -3.57 -10.28
N LEU A 88 12.10 -4.13 -10.02
CA LEU A 88 11.86 -5.30 -9.18
C LEU A 88 11.70 -6.56 -10.05
N LEU A 89 11.75 -7.74 -9.44
CA LEU A 89 11.43 -9.00 -10.13
C LEU A 89 9.96 -9.08 -10.53
N VAL A 90 9.10 -8.67 -9.64
CA VAL A 90 7.64 -8.70 -9.77
C VAL A 90 7.11 -7.32 -9.40
N GLU A 91 6.10 -6.86 -10.10
CA GLU A 91 5.31 -5.69 -9.72
C GLU A 91 3.91 -6.13 -9.27
N SER A 92 3.14 -5.25 -8.68
CA SER A 92 1.71 -5.46 -8.44
C SER A 92 0.88 -4.75 -9.51
N ASP A 93 -0.20 -5.39 -9.95
CA ASP A 93 -1.21 -4.73 -10.80
C ASP A 93 -1.81 -3.55 -10.04
N PRO A 94 -1.84 -2.34 -10.62
CA PRO A 94 -2.23 -1.13 -9.91
C PRO A 94 -3.68 -1.09 -9.44
N PHE A 95 -4.55 -1.97 -9.97
CA PHE A 95 -5.99 -1.97 -9.65
C PHE A 95 -6.44 -3.20 -8.88
N THR A 96 -5.79 -4.35 -9.10
CA THR A 96 -6.16 -5.62 -8.46
C THR A 96 -5.21 -6.00 -7.34
N GLY A 97 -3.99 -5.42 -7.34
CA GLY A 97 -2.91 -5.80 -6.42
C GLY A 97 -2.33 -7.19 -6.68
N ALA A 98 -2.74 -7.88 -7.76
CA ALA A 98 -2.19 -9.17 -8.14
C ALA A 98 -0.75 -9.04 -8.65
N PRO A 99 0.10 -10.09 -8.51
CA PRO A 99 1.46 -10.05 -9.02
C PRO A 99 1.48 -10.02 -10.55
N VAL A 100 2.32 -9.17 -11.13
CA VAL A 100 2.52 -9.06 -12.59
C VAL A 100 4.01 -9.11 -12.94
N PRO A 101 4.37 -9.66 -14.14
CA PRO A 101 5.74 -9.76 -14.57
C PRO A 101 6.47 -8.42 -14.66
N SER A 102 7.77 -8.42 -14.23
CA SER A 102 8.72 -7.34 -14.45
C SER A 102 10.05 -7.92 -14.90
N LEU A 103 11.13 -7.91 -14.13
CA LEU A 103 12.37 -8.59 -14.49
C LEU A 103 12.24 -10.13 -14.48
N ALA A 104 11.29 -10.69 -13.75
CA ALA A 104 10.81 -12.05 -13.95
C ALA A 104 9.71 -12.05 -15.02
N GLU A 105 9.87 -12.84 -16.09
CA GLU A 105 8.88 -12.97 -17.18
C GLU A 105 7.69 -13.83 -16.77
N SER A 106 7.93 -14.85 -15.95
CA SER A 106 6.94 -15.80 -15.45
C SER A 106 7.47 -16.50 -14.20
N TRP A 107 6.57 -17.19 -13.50
CA TRP A 107 6.92 -18.03 -12.36
C TRP A 107 5.98 -19.22 -12.23
N GLU A 108 6.48 -20.27 -11.60
CA GLU A 108 5.73 -21.50 -11.34
C GLU A 108 6.02 -22.01 -9.92
N PRO A 109 4.98 -22.35 -9.13
CA PRO A 109 5.14 -22.98 -7.83
C PRO A 109 5.25 -24.51 -7.95
N SER A 110 5.91 -25.14 -6.97
CA SER A 110 5.65 -26.55 -6.66
C SER A 110 4.23 -26.73 -6.09
N LYS A 111 3.72 -27.96 -6.08
CA LYS A 111 2.33 -28.26 -5.63
C LYS A 111 2.02 -27.82 -4.20
N ASP A 112 3.04 -27.75 -3.36
CA ASP A 112 2.99 -27.35 -1.96
C ASP A 112 3.37 -25.88 -1.73
N ALA A 113 3.58 -25.11 -2.82
CA ALA A 113 4.05 -23.72 -2.78
C ALA A 113 5.38 -23.49 -2.00
N VAL A 114 6.19 -24.55 -1.80
CA VAL A 114 7.48 -24.46 -1.11
C VAL A 114 8.59 -24.04 -2.05
N THR A 115 8.57 -24.50 -3.30
CA THR A 115 9.60 -24.14 -4.30
C THR A 115 8.97 -23.33 -5.41
N TRP A 116 9.59 -22.20 -5.74
CA TRP A 116 9.19 -21.28 -6.79
C TRP A 116 10.29 -21.13 -7.82
N THR A 117 9.97 -21.27 -9.09
CA THR A 117 10.90 -21.06 -10.21
C THR A 117 10.46 -19.82 -10.97
N PHE A 118 11.37 -18.83 -11.08
CA PHE A 118 11.13 -17.58 -11.81
C PHE A 118 12.04 -17.54 -13.05
N LYS A 119 11.46 -17.34 -14.22
CA LYS A 119 12.21 -17.14 -15.46
C LYS A 119 12.66 -15.68 -15.52
N ILE A 120 13.99 -15.45 -15.53
CA ILE A 120 14.56 -14.10 -15.57
C ILE A 120 14.64 -13.60 -17.01
N ARG A 121 14.28 -12.33 -17.22
CA ARG A 121 14.29 -11.65 -18.51
C ARG A 121 15.71 -11.50 -19.03
N SER A 122 15.92 -11.84 -20.30
CA SER A 122 17.19 -11.63 -21.00
C SER A 122 17.23 -10.27 -21.73
N GLY A 123 18.44 -9.78 -22.02
CA GLY A 123 18.66 -8.56 -22.81
C GLY A 123 18.36 -7.27 -22.04
N VAL A 124 18.24 -7.33 -20.72
CA VAL A 124 18.12 -6.15 -19.85
C VAL A 124 19.50 -5.65 -19.48
N LYS A 125 19.72 -4.34 -19.53
CA LYS A 125 20.99 -3.71 -19.15
C LYS A 125 20.86 -2.90 -17.87
N PHE A 126 21.91 -2.95 -17.06
CA PHE A 126 22.13 -2.00 -15.99
C PHE A 126 22.64 -0.66 -16.54
N HIS A 127 22.52 0.40 -15.76
CA HIS A 127 22.99 1.75 -16.11
C HIS A 127 24.49 1.85 -16.40
N ASN A 128 25.28 0.91 -15.88
CA ASN A 128 26.72 0.81 -16.16
C ASN A 128 27.07 0.03 -17.44
N GLY A 129 26.06 -0.39 -18.23
CA GLY A 129 26.22 -1.11 -19.49
C GLY A 129 26.37 -2.63 -19.38
N LYS A 130 26.47 -3.19 -18.16
CA LYS A 130 26.48 -4.64 -17.96
C LYS A 130 25.09 -5.22 -18.21
N ASP A 131 25.03 -6.44 -18.74
CA ASP A 131 23.77 -7.18 -18.86
C ASP A 131 23.34 -7.74 -17.51
N LEU A 132 22.02 -7.73 -17.27
CA LEU A 132 21.41 -8.39 -16.12
C LEU A 132 21.56 -9.91 -16.27
N THR A 133 22.04 -10.56 -15.20
CA THR A 133 22.13 -12.02 -15.11
C THR A 133 21.29 -12.55 -13.94
N VAL A 134 21.01 -13.85 -13.97
CA VAL A 134 20.33 -14.51 -12.82
C VAL A 134 21.19 -14.46 -11.55
N ASP A 135 22.51 -14.41 -11.68
CA ASP A 135 23.43 -14.32 -10.53
C ASP A 135 23.31 -12.98 -9.82
N ASP A 136 23.07 -11.87 -10.54
CA ASP A 136 22.79 -10.56 -9.93
C ASP A 136 21.50 -10.61 -9.09
N VAL A 137 20.50 -11.32 -9.58
CA VAL A 137 19.23 -11.53 -8.86
C VAL A 137 19.46 -12.36 -7.60
N VAL A 138 20.16 -13.49 -7.72
CA VAL A 138 20.52 -14.36 -6.58
C VAL A 138 21.29 -13.58 -5.53
N ALA A 139 22.29 -12.80 -5.94
CA ALA A 139 23.10 -11.98 -5.04
C ALA A 139 22.26 -10.92 -4.33
N THR A 140 21.35 -10.24 -5.07
CA THR A 140 20.43 -9.25 -4.48
C THR A 140 19.57 -9.90 -3.39
N LEU A 141 18.88 -11.00 -3.70
CA LEU A 141 17.97 -11.63 -2.73
C LEU A 141 18.74 -12.19 -1.53
N LYS A 142 19.92 -12.78 -1.73
CA LYS A 142 20.77 -13.27 -0.62
C LYS A 142 21.23 -12.15 0.30
N ARG A 143 21.61 -10.98 -0.24
CA ARG A 143 21.96 -9.80 0.58
C ARG A 143 20.83 -9.38 1.52
N HIS A 144 19.58 -9.46 1.06
CA HIS A 144 18.41 -9.08 1.86
C HIS A 144 17.93 -10.19 2.80
N SER A 145 18.36 -11.45 2.63
CA SER A 145 17.96 -12.59 3.47
C SER A 145 19.03 -13.01 4.49
N ASP A 146 20.23 -12.42 4.45
CA ASP A 146 21.27 -12.67 5.46
C ASP A 146 20.74 -12.29 6.86
N GLU A 147 21.00 -13.13 7.86
CA GLU A 147 20.53 -12.91 9.25
C GLU A 147 21.04 -11.59 9.86
N LYS A 148 22.18 -11.08 9.36
CA LYS A 148 22.77 -9.81 9.79
C LYS A 148 22.32 -8.63 8.92
N SER A 149 21.46 -8.86 7.94
CA SER A 149 20.96 -7.81 7.06
C SER A 149 20.14 -6.79 7.83
N GLU A 150 20.44 -5.51 7.62
CA GLU A 150 19.64 -4.37 8.11
C GLU A 150 18.50 -4.01 7.13
N SER A 151 18.21 -4.86 6.15
CA SER A 151 17.19 -4.61 5.13
C SER A 151 15.79 -4.58 5.73
N GLY A 152 15.00 -3.60 5.35
CA GLY A 152 13.56 -3.55 5.63
C GLY A 152 12.76 -4.73 5.03
N ALA A 153 13.35 -5.46 4.07
CA ALA A 153 12.77 -6.68 3.52
C ALA A 153 13.07 -7.93 4.35
N LEU A 154 13.93 -7.87 5.39
CA LEU A 154 14.38 -9.06 6.13
C LEU A 154 13.20 -9.87 6.68
N GLY A 155 12.14 -9.21 7.15
CA GLY A 155 10.94 -9.89 7.66
C GLY A 155 10.26 -10.79 6.63
N VAL A 156 10.26 -10.38 5.36
CA VAL A 156 9.77 -11.16 4.22
C VAL A 156 10.76 -12.27 3.87
N MET A 157 12.04 -11.93 3.82
CA MET A 157 13.12 -12.81 3.34
C MET A 157 13.45 -13.96 4.32
N LYS A 158 13.15 -13.83 5.60
CA LYS A 158 13.35 -14.89 6.62
C LYS A 158 12.59 -16.20 6.32
N SER A 159 11.53 -16.14 5.53
CA SER A 159 10.79 -17.33 5.10
C SER A 159 11.53 -18.17 4.06
N ILE A 160 12.59 -17.63 3.47
CA ILE A 160 13.36 -18.29 2.41
C ILE A 160 14.46 -19.17 3.02
N LYS A 161 14.48 -20.43 2.57
CA LYS A 161 15.47 -21.44 2.97
C LYS A 161 16.68 -21.46 2.04
N ASP A 162 16.45 -21.31 0.74
CA ASP A 162 17.50 -21.37 -0.28
C ASP A 162 17.16 -20.50 -1.49
N ILE A 163 18.19 -19.91 -2.09
CA ILE A 163 18.13 -19.10 -3.31
C ILE A 163 19.25 -19.53 -4.23
N LYS A 164 18.94 -19.99 -5.44
CA LYS A 164 19.95 -20.43 -6.40
C LYS A 164 19.55 -20.12 -7.85
N ALA A 165 20.55 -20.07 -8.70
CA ALA A 165 20.39 -20.08 -10.15
C ALA A 165 20.25 -21.52 -10.67
N ASP A 166 19.38 -21.71 -11.67
CA ASP A 166 19.26 -22.93 -12.46
C ASP A 166 19.09 -22.55 -13.93
N GLY A 167 20.20 -22.56 -14.68
CA GLY A 167 20.24 -21.99 -16.02
C GLY A 167 19.89 -20.48 -15.99
N GLY A 168 18.90 -20.07 -16.77
CA GLY A 168 18.36 -18.69 -16.78
C GLY A 168 17.26 -18.44 -15.75
N ASN A 169 16.99 -19.39 -14.86
CA ASN A 169 15.94 -19.30 -13.86
C ASN A 169 16.51 -19.04 -12.46
N LEU A 170 15.75 -18.27 -11.69
CA LEU A 170 15.90 -18.18 -10.24
C LEU A 170 15.02 -19.24 -9.58
N VAL A 171 15.60 -20.04 -8.70
CA VAL A 171 14.85 -21.01 -7.86
C VAL A 171 14.93 -20.56 -6.41
N VAL A 172 13.76 -20.35 -5.80
CA VAL A 172 13.59 -19.96 -4.39
C VAL A 172 12.88 -21.10 -3.66
N THR A 173 13.49 -21.61 -2.60
CA THR A 173 12.90 -22.61 -1.71
C THR A 173 12.57 -21.97 -0.38
N LEU A 174 11.36 -22.17 0.09
CA LEU A 174 10.84 -21.63 1.36
C LEU A 174 10.95 -22.64 2.49
N ASN A 175 10.90 -22.19 3.73
CA ASN A 175 10.79 -23.03 4.90
C ASN A 175 9.42 -23.73 4.98
N GLU A 176 8.38 -23.02 4.57
CA GLU A 176 6.98 -23.47 4.49
C GLU A 176 6.32 -22.91 3.23
N GLY A 177 5.27 -23.59 2.73
CA GLY A 177 4.57 -23.15 1.53
C GLY A 177 3.97 -21.75 1.67
N ASN A 178 4.19 -20.90 0.65
CA ASN A 178 3.61 -19.56 0.59
C ASN A 178 3.18 -19.21 -0.84
N ALA A 179 1.88 -19.13 -1.06
CA ALA A 179 1.28 -18.81 -2.35
C ALA A 179 1.45 -17.31 -2.75
N ASP A 180 1.82 -16.44 -1.79
CA ASP A 180 2.08 -15.03 -2.04
C ASP A 180 3.53 -14.73 -2.44
N MET A 181 4.40 -15.75 -2.56
CA MET A 181 5.83 -15.54 -2.81
C MET A 181 6.13 -14.58 -3.97
N PRO A 182 5.44 -14.64 -5.14
CA PRO A 182 5.67 -13.67 -6.20
C PRO A 182 5.40 -12.23 -5.76
N LEU A 183 4.32 -11.99 -5.01
CA LEU A 183 3.96 -10.66 -4.53
C LEU A 183 4.90 -10.17 -3.41
N LEU A 184 5.47 -11.08 -2.62
CA LEU A 184 6.50 -10.72 -1.62
C LEU A 184 7.77 -10.17 -2.29
N LEU A 185 8.11 -10.67 -3.50
CA LEU A 185 9.23 -10.17 -4.30
C LEU A 185 8.96 -8.81 -4.98
N SER A 186 7.75 -8.25 -4.83
CA SER A 186 7.45 -6.87 -5.23
C SER A 186 7.74 -5.83 -4.15
N ALA A 187 8.34 -6.23 -3.02
CA ALA A 187 8.76 -5.30 -1.97
C ALA A 187 9.78 -4.29 -2.51
N TYR A 188 9.53 -3.01 -2.33
CA TYR A 188 10.32 -1.91 -2.89
C TYR A 188 11.79 -1.85 -2.40
N HIS A 189 12.12 -2.64 -1.37
CA HIS A 189 13.50 -2.82 -0.92
C HIS A 189 14.31 -3.76 -1.83
N LEU A 190 13.63 -4.60 -2.64
CA LEU A 190 14.25 -5.67 -3.41
C LEU A 190 14.59 -5.24 -4.85
N VAL A 191 15.01 -3.99 -5.01
CA VAL A 191 15.53 -3.47 -6.29
C VAL A 191 16.75 -4.28 -6.72
N ILE A 192 16.74 -4.78 -7.96
CA ILE A 192 17.82 -5.58 -8.49
C ILE A 192 19.02 -4.69 -8.86
N GLN A 193 20.18 -5.00 -8.29
CA GLN A 193 21.44 -4.28 -8.47
C GLN A 193 22.53 -5.18 -9.07
N PRO A 194 23.51 -4.62 -9.80
CA PRO A 194 24.67 -5.39 -10.27
C PRO A 194 25.37 -6.06 -9.08
N ASN A 195 25.69 -7.35 -9.21
CA ASN A 195 26.29 -8.16 -8.14
C ASN A 195 25.51 -8.02 -6.79
N GLY A 196 24.17 -7.82 -6.87
CA GLY A 196 23.34 -7.65 -5.68
C GLY A 196 23.59 -6.38 -4.86
N GLY A 197 24.36 -5.43 -5.36
CA GLY A 197 24.81 -4.26 -4.59
C GLY A 197 25.87 -4.58 -3.55
N LEU A 198 26.53 -5.75 -3.63
CA LEU A 198 27.58 -6.15 -2.67
C LEU A 198 28.84 -5.27 -2.78
N ASP A 199 29.10 -4.72 -3.97
CA ASP A 199 30.25 -3.84 -4.19
C ASP A 199 30.01 -2.42 -3.64
N ASP A 200 28.83 -1.87 -3.90
CA ASP A 200 28.34 -0.57 -3.40
C ASP A 200 26.82 -0.52 -3.48
N PRO A 201 26.09 -0.77 -2.38
CA PRO A 201 24.64 -0.73 -2.36
C PRO A 201 24.06 0.67 -2.59
N GLU A 202 24.88 1.70 -2.40
CA GLU A 202 24.51 3.10 -2.59
C GLU A 202 24.92 3.67 -3.95
N ALA A 203 25.37 2.85 -4.90
CA ALA A 203 25.78 3.31 -6.23
C ALA A 203 24.62 3.98 -7.02
N GLY A 204 23.36 3.68 -6.69
CA GLY A 204 22.20 4.15 -7.46
C GLY A 204 22.16 3.58 -8.88
N ILE A 205 22.72 2.39 -9.08
CA ILE A 205 22.78 1.69 -10.37
C ILE A 205 21.78 0.53 -10.37
N GLY A 206 20.87 0.55 -11.32
CA GLY A 206 19.88 -0.49 -11.55
C GLY A 206 19.52 -0.58 -13.03
N THR A 207 18.35 -1.14 -13.30
CA THR A 207 17.82 -1.38 -14.65
C THR A 207 16.69 -0.43 -15.05
N GLY A 208 16.37 0.56 -14.20
CA GLY A 208 15.22 1.45 -14.34
C GLY A 208 15.32 2.47 -15.48
N PRO A 209 14.23 3.22 -15.75
CA PRO A 209 14.15 4.14 -16.89
C PRO A 209 15.03 5.39 -16.79
N TYR A 210 15.56 5.69 -15.60
CA TYR A 210 16.35 6.90 -15.36
C TYR A 210 17.64 6.60 -14.61
N LYS A 211 18.76 7.15 -15.07
CA LYS A 211 20.05 7.13 -14.35
C LYS A 211 20.05 8.23 -13.30
N MET A 212 20.48 7.92 -12.10
CA MET A 212 20.71 8.92 -11.05
C MET A 212 21.95 9.76 -11.40
N MET A 213 21.77 11.08 -11.44
CA MET A 213 22.84 12.05 -11.75
C MET A 213 23.38 12.73 -10.50
N SER A 214 22.49 13.04 -9.54
CA SER A 214 22.87 13.59 -8.24
C SER A 214 21.94 13.13 -7.13
N TRP A 215 22.50 13.07 -5.92
CA TRP A 215 21.77 12.75 -4.71
C TRP A 215 22.30 13.61 -3.56
N GLU A 216 21.41 14.41 -2.98
CA GLU A 216 21.66 15.20 -1.78
C GLU A 216 20.57 14.83 -0.76
N PRO A 217 20.90 13.99 0.27
CA PRO A 217 19.90 13.46 1.22
C PRO A 217 19.11 14.57 1.90
N GLY A 218 17.78 14.43 1.95
CA GLY A 218 16.89 15.40 2.56
C GLY A 218 16.72 16.71 1.78
N VAL A 219 17.33 16.85 0.61
CA VAL A 219 17.30 18.07 -0.20
C VAL A 219 16.78 17.79 -1.61
N ARG A 220 17.51 16.99 -2.39
CA ARG A 220 17.22 16.83 -3.82
C ARG A 220 17.87 15.59 -4.43
N ALA A 221 17.21 15.06 -5.48
CA ALA A 221 17.77 14.06 -6.37
C ALA A 221 17.44 14.40 -7.84
N THR A 222 18.39 14.14 -8.75
CA THR A 222 18.20 14.37 -10.18
C THR A 222 18.51 13.14 -11.00
N TYR A 223 17.77 12.98 -12.10
CA TYR A 223 17.82 11.80 -12.96
C TYR A 223 17.72 12.19 -14.43
N GLU A 224 18.41 11.44 -15.29
CA GLU A 224 18.31 11.54 -16.72
C GLU A 224 17.83 10.23 -17.35
N LYS A 225 17.09 10.33 -18.44
CA LYS A 225 16.54 9.18 -19.15
C LYS A 225 17.64 8.21 -19.57
N PHE A 226 17.40 6.89 -19.31
CA PHE A 226 18.24 5.81 -19.79
C PHE A 226 17.77 5.35 -21.18
N PRO A 227 18.53 5.62 -22.27
CA PRO A 227 18.08 5.31 -23.63
C PRO A 227 17.91 3.80 -23.91
N GLU A 228 18.67 2.95 -23.18
CA GLU A 228 18.66 1.49 -23.34
C GLU A 228 17.67 0.80 -22.38
N TYR A 229 16.69 1.55 -21.83
CA TYR A 229 15.68 0.96 -20.95
C TYR A 229 14.87 -0.09 -21.70
N TRP A 230 14.70 -1.26 -21.09
CA TRP A 230 14.11 -2.44 -21.71
C TRP A 230 12.58 -2.35 -21.97
N ARG A 231 11.88 -1.38 -21.33
CA ARG A 231 10.44 -1.16 -21.50
C ARG A 231 10.18 0.08 -22.34
N THR A 232 9.06 0.06 -23.06
CA THR A 232 8.61 1.18 -23.91
C THR A 232 7.41 1.94 -23.34
N ASP A 233 6.80 1.39 -22.29
CA ASP A 233 5.59 1.91 -21.64
C ASP A 233 5.88 2.78 -20.40
N ARG A 234 7.14 3.15 -20.19
CA ARG A 234 7.61 3.97 -19.07
C ARG A 234 8.80 4.84 -19.48
N GLY A 235 9.13 5.83 -18.64
CA GLY A 235 10.28 6.69 -18.89
C GLY A 235 10.03 7.69 -20.02
N PHE A 236 8.93 8.43 -19.97
CA PHE A 236 8.55 9.32 -21.06
C PHE A 236 9.27 10.66 -21.05
N VAL A 237 9.57 11.22 -19.87
CA VAL A 237 10.27 12.51 -19.75
C VAL A 237 11.78 12.36 -19.95
N ASP A 238 12.47 13.45 -20.31
CA ASP A 238 13.94 13.43 -20.51
C ASP A 238 14.70 13.41 -19.19
N SER A 239 14.12 14.06 -18.16
CA SER A 239 14.74 14.16 -16.85
C SER A 239 13.70 14.30 -15.73
N VAL A 240 14.10 13.90 -14.53
CA VAL A 240 13.29 13.97 -13.30
C VAL A 240 14.08 14.68 -12.22
N GLU A 241 13.43 15.56 -11.47
CA GLU A 241 13.96 16.18 -10.26
C GLU A 241 13.01 15.93 -9.10
N ILE A 242 13.50 15.31 -8.04
CA ILE A 242 12.81 15.20 -6.75
C ILE A 242 13.36 16.30 -5.85
N ILE A 243 12.48 17.13 -5.32
CA ILE A 243 12.80 18.21 -4.37
C ILE A 243 12.11 17.85 -3.05
N VAL A 244 12.87 17.74 -1.97
CA VAL A 244 12.30 17.48 -0.64
C VAL A 244 11.64 18.73 -0.11
N MET A 245 10.34 18.65 0.19
CA MET A 245 9.54 19.75 0.70
C MET A 245 8.65 19.25 1.84
N ASN A 246 9.18 19.19 3.06
CA ASN A 246 8.46 18.65 4.22
C ASN A 246 7.33 19.57 4.72
N ASP A 247 7.44 20.89 4.51
CA ASP A 247 6.37 21.83 4.85
C ASP A 247 5.22 21.77 3.83
N ALA A 248 4.01 21.45 4.30
CA ALA A 248 2.83 21.28 3.45
C ALA A 248 2.42 22.59 2.74
N THR A 249 2.59 23.75 3.40
CA THR A 249 2.24 25.05 2.84
C THR A 249 3.19 25.41 1.71
N ALA A 250 4.50 25.23 1.92
CA ALA A 250 5.51 25.45 0.88
C ALA A 250 5.29 24.51 -0.31
N ARG A 251 4.96 23.23 -0.06
CA ARG A 251 4.65 22.25 -1.11
C ARG A 251 3.46 22.67 -1.98
N MET A 252 2.35 23.09 -1.35
CA MET A 252 1.17 23.59 -2.06
C MET A 252 1.46 24.88 -2.86
N ALA A 253 2.24 25.81 -2.30
CA ALA A 253 2.63 27.04 -2.97
C ALA A 253 3.51 26.74 -4.21
N ALA A 254 4.47 25.81 -4.09
CA ALA A 254 5.32 25.39 -5.18
C ALA A 254 4.54 24.78 -6.36
N LEU A 255 3.51 23.94 -6.08
CA LEU A 255 2.62 23.43 -7.11
C LEU A 255 1.78 24.53 -7.76
N SER A 256 1.17 25.39 -6.95
CA SER A 256 0.28 26.46 -7.44
C SER A 256 1.02 27.48 -8.31
N SER A 257 2.29 27.76 -8.01
CA SER A 257 3.16 28.65 -8.80
C SER A 257 3.79 27.99 -10.03
N GLY A 258 3.66 26.65 -10.16
CA GLY A 258 4.31 25.88 -11.23
C GLY A 258 5.80 25.60 -11.02
N GLN A 259 6.33 25.83 -9.81
CA GLN A 259 7.71 25.47 -9.46
C GLN A 259 7.92 23.95 -9.47
N VAL A 260 6.91 23.17 -9.06
CA VAL A 260 6.84 21.71 -9.20
C VAL A 260 5.59 21.30 -9.97
N HIS A 261 5.62 20.09 -10.55
CA HIS A 261 4.53 19.55 -11.35
C HIS A 261 3.62 18.61 -10.54
N PHE A 262 4.12 18.06 -9.42
CA PHE A 262 3.42 17.07 -8.61
C PHE A 262 3.81 17.20 -7.15
N ILE A 263 2.86 16.98 -6.23
CA ILE A 263 3.09 16.91 -4.78
C ILE A 263 2.34 15.73 -4.17
N ASN A 264 2.94 15.12 -3.14
CA ASN A 264 2.31 14.05 -2.36
C ASN A 264 1.66 14.58 -1.08
N ARG A 265 0.90 13.70 -0.41
CA ARG A 265 0.35 13.87 0.95
C ARG A 265 -0.33 15.22 1.18
N VAL A 266 -1.30 15.53 0.32
CA VAL A 266 -2.15 16.72 0.50
C VAL A 266 -3.07 16.48 1.68
N ASP A 267 -3.05 17.40 2.65
CA ASP A 267 -3.99 17.36 3.78
C ASP A 267 -5.43 17.52 3.26
N PRO A 268 -6.34 16.58 3.56
CA PRO A 268 -7.75 16.67 3.18
C PRO A 268 -8.42 18.01 3.53
N LYS A 269 -8.02 18.64 4.63
CA LYS A 269 -8.53 19.96 5.07
C LYS A 269 -8.17 21.08 4.09
N THR A 270 -7.07 20.94 3.35
CA THR A 270 -6.55 21.98 2.42
C THR A 270 -6.91 21.72 0.96
N VAL A 271 -7.44 20.55 0.62
CA VAL A 271 -7.83 20.20 -0.75
C VAL A 271 -8.75 21.23 -1.38
N GLY A 272 -9.69 21.78 -0.58
CA GLY A 272 -10.62 22.83 -1.05
C GLY A 272 -9.93 24.09 -1.57
N MET A 273 -8.74 24.42 -1.04
CA MET A 273 -7.93 25.55 -1.52
C MET A 273 -7.24 25.22 -2.85
N LEU A 274 -6.61 24.05 -2.95
CA LEU A 274 -5.95 23.62 -4.17
C LEU A 274 -6.91 23.44 -5.35
N LYS A 275 -8.13 22.96 -5.13
CA LYS A 275 -9.18 22.85 -6.16
C LYS A 275 -9.56 24.19 -6.80
N ARG A 276 -9.29 25.33 -6.16
CA ARG A 276 -9.55 26.65 -6.73
C ARG A 276 -8.47 27.09 -7.72
N ALA A 277 -7.30 26.47 -7.68
CA ALA A 277 -6.24 26.77 -8.65
C ALA A 277 -6.56 26.13 -10.00
N PRO A 278 -6.70 26.93 -11.09
CA PRO A 278 -7.22 26.44 -12.37
C PRO A 278 -6.30 25.42 -13.06
N ASN A 279 -5.01 25.46 -12.72
CA ASN A 279 -3.95 24.60 -13.27
C ASN A 279 -3.63 23.36 -12.43
N VAL A 280 -4.36 23.14 -11.32
CA VAL A 280 -4.12 22.02 -10.39
C VAL A 280 -5.23 20.99 -10.51
N GLU A 281 -4.87 19.73 -10.35
CA GLU A 281 -5.75 18.57 -10.25
C GLU A 281 -5.47 17.82 -8.95
N ILE A 282 -6.52 17.34 -8.27
CA ILE A 282 -6.41 16.50 -7.08
C ILE A 282 -6.56 15.05 -7.49
N LEU A 283 -5.59 14.24 -7.07
CA LEU A 283 -5.51 12.82 -7.35
C LEU A 283 -5.71 12.05 -6.04
N SER A 284 -6.84 11.38 -5.90
CA SER A 284 -7.17 10.57 -4.72
C SER A 284 -7.24 9.11 -5.12
N THR A 285 -6.48 8.28 -4.44
CA THR A 285 -6.39 6.85 -4.70
C THR A 285 -6.70 6.09 -3.42
N SER A 286 -7.65 5.15 -3.47
CA SER A 286 -7.96 4.30 -2.32
C SER A 286 -6.74 3.48 -1.92
N GLY A 287 -6.38 3.56 -0.64
CA GLY A 287 -5.23 2.88 -0.07
C GLY A 287 -5.62 1.74 0.89
N ARG A 288 -4.61 1.04 1.39
CA ARG A 288 -4.73 -0.01 2.42
C ARG A 288 -4.49 0.55 3.83
N GLY A 289 -4.04 1.79 3.93
CA GLY A 289 -3.89 2.49 5.20
C GLY A 289 -5.23 2.67 5.90
N HIS A 290 -5.25 2.49 7.23
CA HIS A 290 -6.48 2.59 8.00
C HIS A 290 -6.24 3.08 9.42
N TYR A 291 -7.24 3.77 9.95
CA TYR A 291 -7.24 4.30 11.30
C TYR A 291 -8.14 3.46 12.18
N VAL A 292 -7.68 3.21 13.42
CA VAL A 292 -8.29 2.22 14.30
C VAL A 292 -8.40 2.70 15.74
N PHE A 293 -9.35 2.10 16.45
CA PHE A 293 -9.50 2.17 17.90
C PHE A 293 -9.33 0.74 18.42
N ILE A 294 -8.29 0.52 19.21
CA ILE A 294 -7.80 -0.80 19.60
C ILE A 294 -8.24 -1.13 21.01
N MET A 295 -8.92 -2.28 21.18
CA MET A 295 -9.29 -2.85 22.47
C MET A 295 -8.51 -4.14 22.71
N HIS A 296 -7.93 -4.32 23.91
CA HIS A 296 -7.25 -5.57 24.28
C HIS A 296 -8.28 -6.66 24.62
N CYS A 297 -8.40 -7.70 23.80
CA CYS A 297 -9.37 -8.79 23.97
C CYS A 297 -9.18 -9.62 25.24
N ASN A 298 -8.04 -9.52 25.91
CA ASN A 298 -7.68 -10.27 27.11
C ASN A 298 -7.63 -9.42 28.38
N THR A 299 -8.13 -8.18 28.32
CA THR A 299 -8.05 -7.23 29.45
C THR A 299 -9.43 -6.66 29.76
N ALA A 300 -9.84 -6.75 31.03
CA ALA A 300 -11.11 -6.16 31.47
C ALA A 300 -11.13 -4.64 31.24
N PRO A 301 -12.28 -4.08 30.85
CA PRO A 301 -13.56 -4.74 30.60
C PRO A 301 -13.70 -5.29 29.15
N PHE A 302 -12.66 -5.15 28.31
CA PHE A 302 -12.69 -5.49 26.88
C PHE A 302 -12.51 -6.99 26.59
N ASP A 303 -12.27 -7.85 27.59
CA ASP A 303 -12.35 -9.31 27.49
C ASP A 303 -13.78 -9.79 27.22
N ASN A 304 -14.79 -8.97 27.53
CA ASN A 304 -16.19 -9.22 27.21
C ASN A 304 -16.51 -8.83 25.76
N ASN A 305 -16.92 -9.81 24.92
CA ASN A 305 -17.23 -9.56 23.51
C ASN A 305 -18.49 -8.70 23.30
N ASP A 306 -19.48 -8.80 24.20
CA ASP A 306 -20.67 -7.94 24.09
C ASP A 306 -20.31 -6.47 24.31
N LEU A 307 -19.36 -6.14 25.19
CA LEU A 307 -18.85 -4.77 25.32
C LEU A 307 -18.14 -4.30 24.04
N ARG A 308 -17.31 -5.16 23.46
CA ARG A 308 -16.64 -4.81 22.20
C ARG A 308 -17.63 -4.59 21.05
N LEU A 309 -18.67 -5.43 20.94
CA LEU A 309 -19.76 -5.26 19.97
C LEU A 309 -20.56 -3.97 20.22
N ALA A 310 -20.87 -3.65 21.47
CA ALA A 310 -21.51 -2.39 21.83
C ALA A 310 -20.71 -1.19 21.30
N LEU A 311 -19.41 -1.19 21.56
CA LEU A 311 -18.50 -0.14 21.10
C LEU A 311 -18.40 -0.09 19.58
N LYS A 312 -18.38 -1.24 18.88
CA LYS A 312 -18.37 -1.31 17.42
C LYS A 312 -19.65 -0.75 16.78
N TYR A 313 -20.83 -1.05 17.34
CA TYR A 313 -22.11 -0.51 16.85
C TYR A 313 -22.30 0.98 17.19
N ALA A 314 -21.66 1.48 18.26
CA ALA A 314 -21.71 2.89 18.65
C ALA A 314 -20.84 3.81 17.77
N MET A 315 -20.05 3.28 16.85
CA MET A 315 -19.15 4.05 15.96
C MET A 315 -19.89 4.51 14.70
N ASP A 316 -20.05 5.84 14.54
CA ASP A 316 -20.57 6.45 13.30
C ASP A 316 -19.46 6.61 12.26
N ARG A 317 -19.26 5.54 11.47
CA ARG A 317 -18.18 5.44 10.48
C ARG A 317 -18.29 6.42 9.32
N GLU A 318 -19.53 6.69 8.88
CA GLU A 318 -19.78 7.64 7.78
C GLU A 318 -19.39 9.06 8.19
N THR A 319 -19.76 9.46 9.42
CA THR A 319 -19.37 10.75 9.98
C THR A 319 -17.84 10.83 10.15
N MET A 320 -17.17 9.74 10.55
CA MET A 320 -15.70 9.67 10.61
C MET A 320 -15.06 9.96 9.26
N VAL A 321 -15.44 9.25 8.19
CA VAL A 321 -14.92 9.49 6.85
C VAL A 321 -15.17 10.92 6.38
N LYS A 322 -16.39 11.42 6.61
CA LYS A 322 -16.78 12.78 6.19
C LYS A 322 -16.03 13.88 6.93
N LYS A 323 -15.87 13.75 8.25
CA LYS A 323 -15.33 14.83 9.10
C LYS A 323 -13.82 14.77 9.28
N ILE A 324 -13.27 13.56 9.42
CA ILE A 324 -11.83 13.37 9.65
C ILE A 324 -11.07 13.30 8.33
N LEU A 325 -11.57 12.52 7.36
CA LEU A 325 -10.92 12.36 6.06
C LEU A 325 -11.41 13.34 4.99
N GLY A 326 -12.35 14.26 5.31
CA GLY A 326 -12.90 15.18 4.31
C GLY A 326 -13.57 14.49 3.12
N GLY A 327 -13.96 13.20 3.27
CA GLY A 327 -14.49 12.36 2.21
C GLY A 327 -13.41 11.61 1.39
N TYR A 328 -12.12 11.79 1.70
CA TYR A 328 -10.99 11.10 1.04
C TYR A 328 -10.66 9.79 1.76
N GLY A 329 -11.53 8.82 1.60
CA GLY A 329 -11.41 7.51 2.21
C GLY A 329 -12.67 6.66 2.04
N LYS A 330 -12.63 5.47 2.61
CA LYS A 330 -13.73 4.50 2.60
C LYS A 330 -14.12 4.13 4.02
N VAL A 331 -15.39 3.81 4.20
CA VAL A 331 -15.90 3.26 5.46
C VAL A 331 -15.25 1.90 5.73
N GLY A 332 -14.77 1.71 6.95
CA GLY A 332 -14.25 0.42 7.43
C GLY A 332 -15.35 -0.49 7.96
N ASN A 333 -15.01 -1.76 8.21
CA ASN A 333 -15.95 -2.78 8.67
C ASN A 333 -15.37 -3.68 9.78
N ASP A 334 -14.53 -3.11 10.65
CA ASP A 334 -13.91 -3.75 11.82
C ASP A 334 -12.99 -4.96 11.49
N PHE A 335 -12.40 -4.96 10.28
CA PHE A 335 -11.32 -5.85 9.88
C PHE A 335 -10.38 -5.14 8.88
N PRO A 336 -9.07 -5.50 8.80
CA PRO A 336 -8.06 -4.65 8.17
C PRO A 336 -7.95 -4.80 6.64
N ILE A 337 -8.82 -5.59 6.02
CA ILE A 337 -8.79 -5.88 4.59
C ILE A 337 -9.89 -5.12 3.88
N ASN A 338 -9.55 -4.37 2.84
CA ASN A 338 -10.50 -3.68 1.97
C ASN A 338 -10.40 -4.18 0.52
N SER A 339 -11.23 -3.67 -0.36
CA SER A 339 -11.30 -4.08 -1.78
C SER A 339 -10.05 -3.79 -2.61
N THR A 340 -9.00 -3.21 -2.03
CA THR A 340 -7.69 -3.04 -2.69
C THR A 340 -6.75 -4.23 -2.50
N TYR A 341 -7.14 -5.19 -1.66
CA TYR A 341 -6.39 -6.43 -1.52
C TYR A 341 -6.84 -7.47 -2.55
N ALA A 342 -5.88 -8.18 -3.11
CA ALA A 342 -6.19 -9.39 -3.88
C ALA A 342 -6.97 -10.40 -3.00
N LEU A 343 -7.89 -11.14 -3.60
CA LEU A 343 -8.77 -12.09 -2.92
C LEU A 343 -9.64 -11.47 -1.80
N PHE A 344 -10.02 -10.19 -1.96
CA PHE A 344 -10.89 -9.51 -1.00
C PHE A 344 -12.16 -10.35 -0.72
N PRO A 345 -12.51 -10.60 0.56
CA PRO A 345 -13.70 -11.37 0.93
C PRO A 345 -14.97 -10.54 0.70
N GLU A 346 -15.60 -10.73 -0.45
CA GLU A 346 -16.86 -10.08 -0.81
C GLU A 346 -18.05 -10.65 -0.02
N GLY A 347 -19.16 -9.89 0.02
CA GLY A 347 -20.40 -10.34 0.62
C GLY A 347 -20.49 -10.18 2.15
N ILE A 348 -19.45 -9.64 2.80
CA ILE A 348 -19.51 -9.33 4.23
C ILE A 348 -20.40 -8.09 4.43
N GLU A 349 -21.47 -8.24 5.19
CA GLU A 349 -22.39 -7.15 5.52
C GLU A 349 -21.66 -5.99 6.19
N GLN A 350 -21.87 -4.76 5.71
CA GLN A 350 -21.32 -3.56 6.31
C GLN A 350 -21.95 -3.29 7.68
N ARG A 351 -21.12 -3.20 8.73
CA ARG A 351 -21.59 -2.80 10.06
C ARG A 351 -21.97 -1.32 10.06
N SER A 352 -23.26 -1.05 10.18
CA SER A 352 -23.80 0.31 10.28
C SER A 352 -23.69 0.83 11.72
N TYR A 353 -23.70 2.15 11.87
CA TYR A 353 -23.96 2.79 13.15
C TYR A 353 -25.38 2.45 13.61
N ASP A 354 -25.50 1.85 14.80
CA ASP A 354 -26.78 1.37 15.34
C ASP A 354 -26.80 1.56 16.87
N PRO A 355 -27.27 2.72 17.36
CA PRO A 355 -27.31 2.99 18.80
C PRO A 355 -28.15 2.00 19.60
N ASP A 356 -29.22 1.43 19.01
CA ASP A 356 -30.08 0.48 19.69
C ASP A 356 -29.38 -0.87 19.90
N LYS A 357 -28.69 -1.39 18.86
CA LYS A 357 -27.85 -2.56 19.02
C LYS A 357 -26.67 -2.30 19.95
N ALA A 358 -26.08 -1.12 19.91
CA ALA A 358 -25.02 -0.75 20.84
C ALA A 358 -25.52 -0.79 22.28
N ALA A 359 -26.68 -0.21 22.59
CA ALA A 359 -27.30 -0.23 23.91
C ALA A 359 -27.67 -1.65 24.35
N PHE A 360 -28.19 -2.49 23.44
CA PHE A 360 -28.49 -3.90 23.71
C PHE A 360 -27.25 -4.66 24.15
N HIS A 361 -26.15 -4.59 23.38
CA HIS A 361 -24.89 -5.28 23.70
C HIS A 361 -24.23 -4.69 24.94
N TYR A 362 -24.31 -3.37 25.16
CA TYR A 362 -23.78 -2.73 26.37
C TYR A 362 -24.46 -3.28 27.62
N LYS A 363 -25.79 -3.32 27.63
CA LYS A 363 -26.55 -3.91 28.72
C LYS A 363 -26.23 -5.40 28.93
N LYS A 364 -26.11 -6.16 27.84
CA LYS A 364 -25.79 -7.59 27.88
C LYS A 364 -24.38 -7.86 28.41
N SER A 365 -23.43 -6.96 28.21
CA SER A 365 -22.08 -7.07 28.75
C SER A 365 -22.02 -6.99 30.27
N GLY A 366 -23.04 -6.41 30.92
CA GLY A 366 -23.04 -6.15 32.36
C GLY A 366 -22.11 -5.02 32.80
N HIS A 367 -21.49 -4.32 31.85
CA HIS A 367 -20.64 -3.15 32.17
C HIS A 367 -21.52 -1.92 32.39
N ASP A 368 -21.26 -1.17 33.46
CA ASP A 368 -22.02 0.03 33.86
C ASP A 368 -21.12 1.27 34.08
N GLY A 369 -19.81 1.10 33.94
CA GLY A 369 -18.82 2.16 34.13
C GLY A 369 -18.49 2.95 32.89
N SER A 370 -17.66 3.99 33.02
CA SER A 370 -17.06 4.67 31.88
C SER A 370 -16.01 3.81 31.18
N VAL A 371 -15.78 4.09 29.91
CA VAL A 371 -14.77 3.44 29.08
C VAL A 371 -13.69 4.46 28.74
N LEU A 372 -12.47 4.26 29.24
CA LEU A 372 -11.35 5.19 29.01
C LEU A 372 -10.68 4.95 27.67
N LEU A 373 -10.86 5.89 26.72
CA LEU A 373 -10.20 5.91 25.43
C LEU A 373 -9.01 6.88 25.44
N ARG A 374 -7.79 6.38 25.15
CA ARG A 374 -6.58 7.18 25.05
C ARG A 374 -6.30 7.53 23.59
N THR A 375 -5.96 8.78 23.32
CA THR A 375 -5.70 9.27 21.98
C THR A 375 -4.61 10.33 21.96
N SER A 376 -3.97 10.51 20.80
CA SER A 376 -2.98 11.57 20.56
C SER A 376 -3.00 11.96 19.08
N GLU A 377 -2.60 13.21 18.77
CA GLU A 377 -2.46 13.66 17.37
C GLU A 377 -1.44 12.86 16.56
N VAL A 378 -0.49 12.19 17.23
CA VAL A 378 0.51 11.32 16.55
C VAL A 378 -0.06 9.97 16.16
N ALA A 379 -1.24 9.56 16.68
CA ALA A 379 -1.87 8.30 16.31
C ALA A 379 -2.29 8.31 14.83
N PHE A 380 -2.93 9.39 14.41
CA PHE A 380 -3.20 9.75 13.02
C PHE A 380 -3.71 11.20 12.96
N PRO A 381 -3.64 11.87 11.79
CA PRO A 381 -4.17 13.23 11.64
C PRO A 381 -5.65 13.31 12.03
N GLY A 382 -5.99 14.12 13.02
CA GLY A 382 -7.35 14.27 13.53
C GLY A 382 -7.81 13.17 14.51
N ALA A 383 -6.90 12.40 15.10
CA ALA A 383 -7.23 11.33 16.05
C ALA A 383 -7.99 11.82 17.29
N VAL A 384 -7.64 13.00 17.82
CA VAL A 384 -8.34 13.62 18.96
C VAL A 384 -9.77 14.00 18.57
N ASP A 385 -9.95 14.64 17.41
CA ASP A 385 -11.28 14.96 16.88
C ASP A 385 -12.12 13.70 16.65
N ALA A 386 -11.50 12.63 16.13
CA ALA A 386 -12.16 11.34 15.93
C ALA A 386 -12.61 10.72 17.26
N ALA A 387 -11.80 10.80 18.31
CA ALA A 387 -12.17 10.30 19.63
C ALA A 387 -13.36 11.07 20.23
N VAL A 388 -13.40 12.39 20.05
CA VAL A 388 -14.53 13.23 20.49
C VAL A 388 -15.81 12.92 19.70
N LEU A 389 -15.72 12.76 18.37
CA LEU A 389 -16.86 12.34 17.54
C LEU A 389 -17.40 10.97 17.96
N TYR A 390 -16.48 10.06 18.32
CA TYR A 390 -16.87 8.74 18.82
C TYR A 390 -17.55 8.82 20.19
N GLN A 391 -17.05 9.61 21.12
CA GLN A 391 -17.68 9.86 22.41
C GLN A 391 -19.13 10.34 22.22
N GLU A 392 -19.36 11.30 21.33
CA GLU A 392 -20.70 11.84 21.04
C GLU A 392 -21.64 10.80 20.41
N SER A 393 -21.15 9.96 19.48
CA SER A 393 -21.96 8.90 18.89
C SER A 393 -22.30 7.80 19.90
N ALA A 394 -21.36 7.41 20.76
CA ALA A 394 -21.54 6.38 21.79
C ALA A 394 -22.54 6.82 22.89
N LYS A 395 -22.58 8.12 23.21
CA LYS A 395 -23.49 8.70 24.19
C LYS A 395 -24.98 8.44 23.84
N LYS A 396 -25.30 8.38 22.53
CA LYS A 396 -26.67 8.08 22.08
C LYS A 396 -27.14 6.66 22.45
N ALA A 397 -26.17 5.74 22.64
CA ALA A 397 -26.41 4.38 23.12
C ALA A 397 -26.30 4.25 24.65
N GLY A 398 -26.16 5.36 25.38
CA GLY A 398 -25.94 5.36 26.83
C GLY A 398 -24.54 4.92 27.26
N ILE A 399 -23.58 4.84 26.34
CA ILE A 399 -22.20 4.45 26.64
C ILE A 399 -21.38 5.71 26.93
N ASN A 400 -20.77 5.76 28.13
CA ASN A 400 -19.92 6.86 28.54
C ASN A 400 -18.46 6.56 28.17
N ILE A 401 -17.94 7.22 27.12
CA ILE A 401 -16.51 7.17 26.76
C ILE A 401 -15.81 8.39 27.35
N GLU A 402 -14.79 8.15 28.17
CA GLU A 402 -13.88 9.20 28.65
C GLU A 402 -12.69 9.30 27.69
N VAL A 403 -12.53 10.45 27.05
CA VAL A 403 -11.42 10.69 26.13
C VAL A 403 -10.25 11.29 26.91
N LYS A 404 -9.12 10.58 26.96
CA LYS A 404 -7.86 11.07 27.52
C LYS A 404 -6.89 11.38 26.40
N ARG A 405 -6.59 12.67 26.22
CA ARG A 405 -5.52 13.11 25.32
C ARG A 405 -4.18 12.84 25.98
N GLU A 406 -3.33 12.08 25.28
CA GLU A 406 -1.96 11.75 25.69
C GLU A 406 -0.96 12.62 24.90
N PRO A 407 0.21 12.92 25.49
CA PRO A 407 1.29 13.56 24.77
C PRO A 407 1.72 12.74 23.54
N GLY A 408 2.22 13.41 22.49
CA GLY A 408 2.80 12.72 21.34
C GLY A 408 4.11 12.02 21.69
N ASP A 409 4.90 12.64 22.55
CA ASP A 409 6.13 12.03 23.07
C ASP A 409 5.79 10.82 23.95
N GLY A 410 6.45 9.70 23.66
CA GLY A 410 6.22 8.42 24.34
C GLY A 410 4.88 7.73 24.02
N TYR A 411 4.06 8.23 23.12
CA TYR A 411 2.77 7.61 22.77
C TYR A 411 2.93 6.16 22.30
N TRP A 412 3.86 5.92 21.40
CA TRP A 412 4.12 4.61 20.83
C TRP A 412 4.75 3.61 21.80
N THR A 413 5.41 4.12 22.85
CA THR A 413 6.08 3.28 23.87
C THR A 413 5.19 3.01 25.09
N ASN A 414 4.35 3.98 25.47
CA ASN A 414 3.63 3.93 26.74
C ASN A 414 2.10 3.77 26.58
N VAL A 415 1.57 4.00 25.37
CA VAL A 415 0.13 3.94 25.10
C VAL A 415 -0.21 2.86 24.08
N TRP A 416 0.28 2.98 22.84
CA TRP A 416 0.01 1.96 21.82
C TRP A 416 0.56 0.60 22.25
N ASN A 417 -0.24 -0.45 22.06
CA ASN A 417 0.08 -1.83 22.43
C ASN A 417 0.42 -2.04 23.93
N VAL A 418 0.13 -1.05 24.79
CA VAL A 418 0.32 -1.10 26.25
C VAL A 418 -0.99 -0.86 26.97
N GLN A 419 -1.74 0.16 26.57
CA GLN A 419 -3.00 0.54 27.20
C GLN A 419 -4.16 -0.20 26.55
N PRO A 420 -5.18 -0.59 27.34
CA PRO A 420 -6.22 -1.51 26.87
C PRO A 420 -7.17 -0.92 25.83
N PHE A 421 -7.26 0.43 25.71
CA PHE A 421 -8.09 1.08 24.69
C PHE A 421 -7.44 2.37 24.20
N SER A 422 -7.03 2.39 22.94
CA SER A 422 -6.32 3.53 22.36
C SER A 422 -6.55 3.67 20.87
N THR A 423 -6.28 4.86 20.32
CA THR A 423 -6.26 5.10 18.88
C THR A 423 -4.94 4.67 18.24
N SER A 424 -4.96 4.23 16.99
CA SER A 424 -3.76 3.88 16.23
C SER A 424 -4.01 3.92 14.72
N TYR A 425 -2.98 3.64 13.93
CA TYR A 425 -3.07 3.46 12.50
C TYR A 425 -2.27 2.24 12.04
N TRP A 426 -2.62 1.75 10.87
CA TRP A 426 -1.86 0.74 10.14
C TRP A 426 -1.62 1.21 8.70
N GLY A 427 -0.42 1.04 8.19
CA GLY A 427 -0.05 1.40 6.81
C GLY A 427 -0.58 0.41 5.75
N GLY A 428 -1.28 -0.64 6.14
CA GLY A 428 -1.60 -1.76 5.28
C GLY A 428 -0.39 -2.70 5.07
N ARG A 429 -0.57 -3.74 4.29
CA ARG A 429 0.47 -4.67 3.87
C ARG A 429 0.21 -5.11 2.44
N PRO A 430 1.21 -5.57 1.70
CA PRO A 430 1.04 -6.06 0.32
C PRO A 430 0.00 -7.17 0.17
N THR A 431 -0.06 -8.11 1.12
CA THR A 431 -0.99 -9.24 1.08
C THR A 431 -1.86 -9.32 2.32
N GLN A 432 -2.98 -10.05 2.23
CA GLN A 432 -3.82 -10.36 3.39
C GLN A 432 -3.05 -11.19 4.41
N ASP A 433 -2.26 -12.18 3.95
CA ASP A 433 -1.41 -13.00 4.83
C ASP A 433 -0.49 -12.13 5.68
N GLN A 434 0.23 -11.18 5.06
CA GLN A 434 1.12 -10.29 5.80
C GLN A 434 0.38 -9.39 6.77
N MET A 435 -0.80 -8.86 6.40
CA MET A 435 -1.58 -8.01 7.30
C MET A 435 -2.04 -8.80 8.53
N TYR A 436 -2.60 -10.00 8.31
CA TYR A 436 -3.06 -10.85 9.39
C TYR A 436 -1.90 -11.41 10.23
N SER A 437 -0.80 -11.81 9.61
CA SER A 437 0.39 -12.30 10.32
C SER A 437 1.04 -11.23 11.18
N THR A 438 1.00 -9.97 10.74
CA THR A 438 1.64 -8.87 11.49
C THR A 438 0.79 -8.41 12.68
N ALA A 439 -0.54 -8.35 12.52
CA ALA A 439 -1.41 -7.68 13.49
C ALA A 439 -2.37 -8.60 14.25
N TYR A 440 -2.55 -9.87 13.82
CA TYR A 440 -3.58 -10.75 14.39
C TYR A 440 -3.09 -12.17 14.72
N LEU A 441 -1.96 -12.62 14.17
CA LEU A 441 -1.38 -13.92 14.56
C LEU A 441 -1.09 -13.93 16.08
N SER A 442 -1.44 -14.99 16.77
CA SER A 442 -1.35 -15.07 18.25
C SER A 442 0.05 -14.81 18.80
N THR A 443 1.09 -15.11 18.00
CA THR A 443 2.51 -14.93 18.34
C THR A 443 3.10 -13.62 17.84
N ALA A 444 2.34 -12.79 17.13
CA ALA A 444 2.84 -11.54 16.58
C ALA A 444 3.03 -10.49 17.68
N ASP A 445 4.21 -9.87 17.71
CA ASP A 445 4.55 -8.80 18.66
C ASP A 445 3.63 -7.57 18.51
N TRP A 446 3.14 -7.33 17.28
CA TRP A 446 2.27 -6.22 16.96
C TRP A 446 0.78 -6.61 16.92
N ASN A 447 0.40 -7.75 17.53
CA ASN A 447 -1.01 -8.05 17.78
C ASN A 447 -1.56 -7.13 18.88
N ASP A 448 -1.79 -5.88 18.51
CA ASP A 448 -2.17 -4.78 19.40
C ASP A 448 -3.59 -4.93 19.98
N THR A 449 -4.42 -5.79 19.38
CA THR A 449 -5.73 -6.16 19.91
C THR A 449 -5.68 -7.30 20.93
N ARG A 450 -4.55 -7.97 21.09
CA ARG A 450 -4.44 -9.21 21.90
C ARG A 450 -5.42 -10.30 21.48
N PHE A 451 -5.81 -10.30 20.21
CA PHE A 451 -6.67 -11.32 19.61
C PHE A 451 -5.88 -12.62 19.42
N LYS A 452 -5.96 -13.51 20.40
CA LYS A 452 -5.21 -14.78 20.41
C LYS A 452 -6.17 -15.95 20.23
N ARG A 453 -6.27 -16.44 18.99
CA ARG A 453 -7.21 -17.47 18.57
C ARG A 453 -6.48 -18.57 17.78
N PRO A 454 -6.30 -19.77 18.34
CA PRO A 454 -5.63 -20.89 17.65
C PRO A 454 -6.32 -21.33 16.36
N ASP A 455 -7.65 -21.20 16.28
CA ASP A 455 -8.43 -21.49 15.07
C ASP A 455 -8.18 -20.45 13.96
N PHE A 456 -8.03 -19.17 14.32
CA PHE A 456 -7.61 -18.13 13.38
C PHE A 456 -6.19 -18.40 12.86
N ASP A 457 -5.25 -18.71 13.75
CA ASP A 457 -3.87 -19.03 13.37
C ASP A 457 -3.81 -20.20 12.39
N LYS A 458 -4.62 -21.24 12.64
CA LYS A 458 -4.72 -22.39 11.74
C LYS A 458 -5.24 -22.02 10.36
N LEU A 459 -6.30 -21.19 10.27
CA LEU A 459 -6.83 -20.72 9.00
C LEU A 459 -5.79 -19.89 8.23
N LEU A 460 -5.04 -19.04 8.92
CA LEU A 460 -4.00 -18.21 8.33
C LEU A 460 -2.87 -19.03 7.72
N LEU A 461 -2.36 -20.03 8.45
CA LEU A 461 -1.31 -20.93 7.94
C LEU A 461 -1.83 -21.78 6.75
N GLN A 462 -3.08 -22.23 6.80
CA GLN A 462 -3.71 -22.94 5.69
C GLN A 462 -3.86 -22.04 4.46
N ALA A 463 -4.34 -20.78 4.63
CA ALA A 463 -4.49 -19.84 3.52
C ALA A 463 -3.15 -19.46 2.89
N ARG A 464 -2.06 -19.41 3.69
CA ARG A 464 -0.72 -19.10 3.22
C ARG A 464 -0.22 -20.07 2.15
N SER A 465 -0.45 -21.35 2.31
CA SER A 465 0.01 -22.40 1.38
C SER A 465 -1.02 -22.82 0.34
N GLU A 466 -2.27 -22.34 0.41
CA GLU A 466 -3.34 -22.70 -0.53
C GLU A 466 -3.15 -21.98 -1.86
N LEU A 467 -3.01 -22.74 -2.96
CA LEU A 467 -2.86 -22.23 -4.33
C LEU A 467 -4.19 -22.03 -5.06
N ASP A 468 -5.25 -22.70 -4.61
CA ASP A 468 -6.60 -22.52 -5.16
C ASP A 468 -7.18 -21.20 -4.64
N GLU A 469 -7.31 -20.22 -5.53
CA GLU A 469 -7.77 -18.87 -5.18
C GLU A 469 -9.17 -18.86 -4.55
N ALA A 470 -10.08 -19.75 -4.99
CA ALA A 470 -11.43 -19.79 -4.47
C ALA A 470 -11.45 -20.29 -3.02
N LYS A 471 -10.73 -21.37 -2.71
CA LYS A 471 -10.57 -21.87 -1.35
C LYS A 471 -9.84 -20.88 -0.46
N ARG A 472 -8.80 -20.24 -0.99
CA ARG A 472 -8.05 -19.22 -0.28
C ARG A 472 -8.93 -18.02 0.07
N LYS A 473 -9.80 -17.58 -0.83
CA LYS A 473 -10.78 -16.53 -0.59
C LYS A 473 -11.78 -16.90 0.51
N GLU A 474 -12.23 -18.17 0.56
CA GLU A 474 -13.10 -18.68 1.63
C GLU A 474 -12.40 -18.63 3.02
N LEU A 475 -11.12 -19.02 3.07
CA LEU A 475 -10.33 -18.95 4.31
C LEU A 475 -10.18 -17.50 4.79
N TYR A 476 -9.87 -16.57 3.89
CA TYR A 476 -9.79 -15.13 4.22
C TYR A 476 -11.16 -14.56 4.63
N HIS A 477 -12.26 -15.02 4.03
CA HIS A 477 -13.60 -14.62 4.46
C HIS A 477 -13.88 -15.05 5.91
N ALA A 478 -13.56 -16.29 6.26
CA ALA A 478 -13.72 -16.79 7.63
C ALA A 478 -12.89 -15.97 8.64
N MET A 479 -11.63 -15.68 8.30
CA MET A 479 -10.75 -14.85 9.15
C MET A 479 -11.28 -13.42 9.30
N ALA A 480 -11.76 -12.80 8.22
CA ALA A 480 -12.35 -11.46 8.28
C ALA A 480 -13.55 -11.42 9.22
N MET A 481 -14.44 -12.43 9.16
CA MET A 481 -15.59 -12.54 10.05
C MET A 481 -15.19 -12.70 11.52
N MET A 482 -14.17 -13.52 11.80
CA MET A 482 -13.66 -13.68 13.18
C MET A 482 -13.13 -12.36 13.74
N VAL A 483 -12.31 -11.62 13.00
CA VAL A 483 -11.78 -10.32 13.43
C VAL A 483 -12.90 -9.30 13.57
N ARG A 484 -13.82 -9.24 12.60
CA ARG A 484 -14.96 -8.31 12.59
C ARG A 484 -15.87 -8.48 13.81
N ASP A 485 -16.19 -9.73 14.17
CA ASP A 485 -17.22 -10.01 15.16
C ASP A 485 -16.66 -10.30 16.55
N GLU A 486 -15.44 -10.81 16.64
CA GLU A 486 -14.83 -11.21 17.91
C GLU A 486 -13.54 -10.44 18.25
N GLY A 487 -12.90 -9.82 17.26
CA GLY A 487 -11.65 -9.07 17.45
C GLY A 487 -11.81 -7.77 18.24
N GLY A 488 -10.68 -7.24 18.70
CA GLY A 488 -10.61 -6.00 19.49
C GLY A 488 -10.50 -4.72 18.66
N VAL A 489 -10.54 -4.79 17.33
CA VAL A 489 -10.41 -3.62 16.48
C VAL A 489 -11.78 -3.00 16.17
N ILE A 490 -11.89 -1.68 16.36
CA ILE A 490 -12.90 -0.86 15.72
C ILE A 490 -12.19 -0.14 14.59
N LEU A 491 -12.56 -0.45 13.34
CA LEU A 491 -11.95 0.12 12.15
C LEU A 491 -13.00 0.96 11.40
N PRO A 492 -13.08 2.27 11.69
CA PRO A 492 -14.08 3.12 11.08
C PRO A 492 -13.77 3.52 9.65
N MET A 493 -12.48 3.61 9.27
CA MET A 493 -12.12 4.22 8.00
C MET A 493 -10.78 3.74 7.45
N PHE A 494 -10.74 3.58 6.13
CA PHE A 494 -9.53 3.47 5.30
C PHE A 494 -9.26 4.84 4.68
N ASN A 495 -8.03 5.33 4.77
CA ASN A 495 -7.64 6.61 4.18
C ASN A 495 -7.18 6.45 2.72
N ASP A 496 -7.48 7.45 1.89
CA ASP A 496 -6.94 7.55 0.55
C ASP A 496 -5.53 8.15 0.57
N PHE A 497 -4.73 7.84 -0.45
CA PHE A 497 -3.54 8.61 -0.82
C PHE A 497 -4.00 9.85 -1.61
N VAL A 498 -3.84 11.03 -1.03
CA VAL A 498 -4.27 12.29 -1.63
C VAL A 498 -3.05 13.05 -2.13
N ASN A 499 -2.95 13.19 -3.46
CA ASN A 499 -1.90 13.90 -4.16
C ASN A 499 -2.48 15.06 -4.95
N ALA A 500 -1.62 15.94 -5.44
CA ALA A 500 -2.03 16.96 -6.40
C ALA A 500 -0.98 17.14 -7.49
N SER A 501 -1.44 17.41 -8.70
CA SER A 501 -0.57 17.65 -9.85
C SER A 501 -0.97 18.88 -10.65
N SER A 502 -0.02 19.41 -11.40
CA SER A 502 -0.33 20.29 -12.51
C SER A 502 -1.16 19.53 -13.55
N LYS A 503 -2.16 20.16 -14.13
CA LYS A 503 -2.93 19.60 -15.26
C LYS A 503 -2.09 19.27 -16.50
N LYS A 504 -0.84 19.76 -16.56
CA LYS A 504 0.15 19.35 -17.56
C LYS A 504 0.67 17.92 -17.37
N VAL A 505 0.59 17.38 -16.17
CA VAL A 505 0.95 15.99 -15.90
C VAL A 505 -0.17 15.09 -16.40
N LYS A 506 0.17 14.13 -17.26
CA LYS A 506 -0.75 13.16 -17.84
C LYS A 506 -0.26 11.74 -17.58
N GLY A 507 -1.17 10.76 -17.69
CA GLY A 507 -0.81 9.35 -17.53
C GLY A 507 -0.67 8.87 -16.08
N TYR A 508 -1.12 9.66 -15.10
CA TYR A 508 -1.13 9.20 -13.71
C TYR A 508 -1.99 7.93 -13.55
N VAL A 509 -1.41 6.92 -12.94
CA VAL A 509 -2.10 5.67 -12.64
C VAL A 509 -2.46 5.64 -11.16
N HIS A 510 -3.74 5.51 -10.85
CA HIS A 510 -4.23 5.32 -9.49
C HIS A 510 -3.89 3.90 -9.01
N ASP A 511 -2.70 3.75 -8.43
CA ASP A 511 -2.17 2.47 -7.96
C ASP A 511 -2.49 2.27 -6.48
N ILE A 512 -3.21 1.18 -6.19
CA ILE A 512 -3.68 0.86 -4.85
C ILE A 512 -2.57 0.32 -3.92
N GLY A 513 -1.40 0.00 -4.47
CA GLY A 513 -0.29 -0.60 -3.74
C GLY A 513 0.29 0.34 -2.69
N ASN A 514 0.57 1.57 -3.09
CA ASN A 514 1.11 2.62 -2.21
C ASN A 514 0.94 4.00 -2.85
N ASP A 515 1.27 5.06 -2.08
CA ASP A 515 1.26 6.45 -2.52
C ASP A 515 2.15 6.70 -3.76
N MET A 516 1.94 7.81 -4.45
CA MET A 516 2.71 8.22 -5.63
C MET A 516 2.69 7.17 -6.76
N SER A 517 1.51 6.62 -7.05
CA SER A 517 1.36 5.55 -8.06
C SER A 517 2.22 4.33 -7.72
N ASN A 518 2.21 3.91 -6.45
CA ASN A 518 3.08 2.88 -5.88
C ASN A 518 4.58 3.18 -6.11
N GLY A 519 4.99 4.44 -5.93
CA GLY A 519 6.35 4.91 -6.18
C GLY A 519 6.71 5.13 -7.65
N TYR A 520 5.89 4.68 -8.59
CA TYR A 520 6.17 4.73 -10.03
C TYR A 520 5.72 6.02 -10.73
N VAL A 521 5.33 7.07 -10.00
CA VAL A 521 4.77 8.30 -10.61
C VAL A 521 5.65 8.85 -11.72
N ALA A 522 6.95 9.04 -11.48
CA ALA A 522 7.85 9.63 -12.46
C ALA A 522 8.05 8.76 -13.71
N THR A 523 7.95 7.45 -13.56
CA THR A 523 8.15 6.51 -14.68
C THR A 523 6.93 6.35 -15.56
N ARG A 524 5.72 6.64 -15.02
CA ARG A 524 4.42 6.41 -15.69
C ARG A 524 3.84 7.65 -16.34
N VAL A 525 4.16 8.85 -15.83
CA VAL A 525 3.59 10.11 -16.33
C VAL A 525 4.39 10.74 -17.46
N TRP A 526 3.74 11.63 -18.21
CA TRP A 526 4.37 12.52 -19.17
C TRP A 526 3.86 13.96 -19.01
N LEU A 527 4.54 14.90 -19.65
CA LEU A 527 4.15 16.30 -19.63
C LEU A 527 3.44 16.69 -20.94
N ASP A 528 2.27 17.29 -20.80
CA ASP A 528 1.59 17.98 -21.88
C ASP A 528 2.07 19.43 -21.94
N ALA A 529 2.47 19.91 -23.12
CA ALA A 529 3.14 21.20 -23.30
C ALA A 529 2.23 22.39 -22.92
#